data_2549bb2a898b02172c4703b00d27ed5e
#
_entry.id   2549bb2a898b02172c4703b00d27ed5e
#
_cell.length_a   1.000
_cell.length_b   1.000
_cell.length_c   1.000
_cell.angle_alpha   90.00
_cell.angle_beta   90.00
_cell.angle_gamma   90.00
#
_symmetry.space_group_name_H-M   'P 1'
#
loop_
_entity.id
_entity.type
_entity.pdbx_description
1 polymer ?
#
loop_
_entity_poly.entity_id
_entity_poly.type
_entity_poly.pdbx_seq_one_letter_code
_entity_poly.pdbx_strand_id
1 'polypeptide(L)'
;MLSSIAIVLGYQVVGELISRLTGLPVPGPVFGMVLMLLSFFVKDNLVGRVRPTAGMLLANLSLLFVPAGVGIMRHGERFINEGVGIMVTLVISTIIAMLVTAYIIIAVEKCLKIKDEE
;
A
#
# COMPACT_ATOMS: atom_id res chain seq x y z
N MET A 1 7.59 -13.03 -15.73
CA MET A 1 8.14 -12.12 -14.72
C MET A 1 8.34 -10.69 -15.23
N LEU A 2 9.04 -10.52 -16.34
CA LEU A 2 9.29 -9.18 -16.89
C LEU A 2 7.99 -8.41 -17.19
N SER A 3 7.02 -9.08 -17.78
CA SER A 3 5.70 -8.48 -18.08
C SER A 3 4.93 -8.07 -16.82
N SER A 4 5.03 -8.83 -15.75
CA SER A 4 4.37 -8.53 -14.48
C SER A 4 4.96 -7.28 -13.80
N ILE A 5 6.28 -7.17 -13.81
CA ILE A 5 6.99 -6.00 -13.30
C ILE A 5 6.64 -4.76 -14.13
N ALA A 6 6.61 -4.90 -15.46
CA ALA A 6 6.24 -3.81 -16.36
C ALA A 6 4.81 -3.31 -16.11
N ILE A 7 3.86 -4.21 -15.83
CA ILE A 7 2.49 -3.85 -15.46
C ILE A 7 2.47 -3.03 -14.17
N VAL A 8 3.12 -3.52 -13.11
CA VAL A 8 3.17 -2.82 -11.82
C VAL A 8 3.80 -1.44 -11.95
N LEU A 9 4.93 -1.34 -12.65
CA LEU A 9 5.59 -0.06 -12.92
C LEU A 9 4.74 0.88 -13.77
N GLY A 10 4.02 0.34 -14.76
CA GLY A 10 3.10 1.11 -15.58
C GLY A 10 1.99 1.77 -14.76
N TYR A 11 1.35 1.02 -13.86
CA TYR A 11 0.36 1.57 -12.93
C TYR A 11 0.94 2.61 -11.98
N GLN A 12 2.19 2.42 -11.56
CA GLN A 12 2.89 3.37 -10.70
C GLN A 12 3.17 4.69 -11.43
N VAL A 13 3.62 4.63 -12.67
CA VAL A 13 3.85 5.82 -13.51
C VAL A 13 2.54 6.57 -13.76
N VAL A 14 1.47 5.86 -14.09
CA VAL A 14 0.14 6.47 -14.28
C VAL A 14 -0.36 7.10 -12.97
N GLY A 15 -0.18 6.43 -11.85
CA GLY A 15 -0.52 6.98 -10.52
C GLY A 15 0.27 8.26 -10.20
N GLU A 16 1.55 8.29 -10.51
CA GLU A 16 2.40 9.47 -10.32
C GLU A 16 1.96 10.64 -11.22
N LEU A 17 1.60 10.36 -12.47
CA LEU A 17 1.06 11.39 -13.38
C LEU A 17 -0.25 11.98 -12.85
N ILE A 18 -1.16 11.14 -12.37
CA ILE A 18 -2.43 11.58 -11.78
C ILE A 18 -2.18 12.43 -10.54
N SER A 19 -1.27 12.00 -9.66
CA SER A 19 -0.91 12.75 -8.46
C SER A 19 -0.40 14.16 -8.80
N ARG A 20 0.47 14.26 -9.79
CA ARG A 20 1.02 15.55 -10.23
C ARG A 20 -0.01 16.44 -10.92
N LEU A 21 -0.90 15.86 -11.72
CA LEU A 21 -1.94 16.62 -12.44
C LEU A 21 -3.04 17.13 -11.51
N THR A 22 -3.40 16.35 -10.50
CA THR A 22 -4.45 16.72 -9.54
C THR A 22 -3.97 17.66 -8.44
N GLY A 23 -2.64 17.72 -8.20
CA GLY A 23 -2.06 18.54 -7.14
C GLY A 23 -2.47 18.13 -5.73
N LEU A 24 -3.06 16.94 -5.57
CA LEU A 24 -3.46 16.42 -4.27
C LEU A 24 -2.23 15.99 -3.46
N PRO A 25 -2.24 16.16 -2.13
CA PRO A 25 -1.16 15.71 -1.25
C PRO A 25 -1.17 14.19 -1.04
N VAL A 26 -1.44 13.43 -2.10
CA VAL A 26 -1.47 11.96 -2.10
C VAL A 26 -0.30 11.45 -2.92
N PRO A 27 0.54 10.55 -2.37
CA PRO A 27 1.65 9.96 -3.12
C PRO A 27 1.18 9.22 -4.37
N GLY A 28 1.93 9.36 -5.47
CA GLY A 28 1.62 8.70 -6.75
C GLY A 28 1.41 7.19 -6.65
N PRO A 29 2.24 6.43 -5.89
CA PRO A 29 2.05 5.00 -5.68
C PRO A 29 0.69 4.60 -5.13
N VAL A 30 0.06 5.45 -4.31
CA VAL A 30 -1.30 5.20 -3.78
C VAL A 30 -2.33 5.21 -4.90
N PHE A 31 -2.27 6.18 -5.80
CA PHE A 31 -3.14 6.21 -6.99
C PHE A 31 -2.90 4.98 -7.88
N GLY A 32 -1.64 4.58 -8.07
CA GLY A 32 -1.27 3.38 -8.82
C GLY A 32 -1.89 2.10 -8.22
N MET A 33 -1.84 1.95 -6.88
CA MET A 33 -2.47 0.82 -6.18
C MET A 33 -3.99 0.81 -6.33
N VAL A 34 -4.64 1.95 -6.19
CA VAL A 34 -6.10 2.06 -6.35
C VAL A 34 -6.51 1.71 -7.79
N LEU A 35 -5.81 2.24 -8.79
CA LEU A 35 -6.07 1.92 -10.19
C LEU A 35 -5.87 0.43 -10.49
N MET A 36 -4.81 -0.18 -9.95
CA MET A 36 -4.55 -1.61 -10.11
C MET A 36 -5.64 -2.45 -9.45
N LEU A 37 -6.07 -2.07 -8.26
CA LEU A 37 -7.18 -2.73 -7.56
C LEU A 37 -8.48 -2.66 -8.37
N LEU A 38 -8.84 -1.49 -8.90
CA LEU A 38 -10.02 -1.33 -9.76
C LEU A 38 -9.91 -2.16 -11.04
N SER A 39 -8.70 -2.24 -11.61
CA SER A 39 -8.45 -3.07 -12.80
C SER A 39 -8.60 -4.56 -12.51
N PHE A 40 -8.33 -5.02 -11.31
CA PHE A 40 -8.56 -6.42 -10.90
C PHE A 40 -10.03 -6.79 -10.90
N PHE A 41 -10.93 -5.87 -10.59
CA PHE A 41 -12.38 -6.11 -10.67
C PHE A 41 -12.89 -6.21 -12.11
N VAL A 42 -12.18 -5.60 -13.06
CA VAL A 42 -12.59 -5.57 -14.48
C VAL A 42 -11.93 -6.68 -15.29
N LYS A 43 -10.71 -7.07 -14.92
CA LYS A 43 -9.90 -8.04 -15.69
C LYS A 43 -9.31 -9.11 -14.75
N ASP A 44 -9.98 -10.25 -14.66
CA ASP A 44 -9.51 -11.39 -13.85
C ASP A 44 -8.12 -11.92 -14.28
N ASN A 45 -7.77 -11.79 -15.56
CA ASN A 45 -6.47 -12.18 -16.10
C ASN A 45 -5.29 -11.37 -15.54
N LEU A 46 -5.54 -10.16 -15.05
CA LEU A 46 -4.49 -9.28 -14.51
C LEU A 46 -3.94 -9.82 -13.18
N VAL A 47 -4.79 -10.37 -12.34
CA VAL A 47 -4.40 -10.98 -11.06
C VAL A 47 -3.40 -12.12 -11.29
N GLY A 48 -3.67 -13.00 -12.23
CA GLY A 48 -2.77 -14.11 -12.58
C GLY A 48 -1.42 -13.65 -13.09
N ARG A 49 -1.37 -12.55 -13.82
CA ARG A 49 -0.12 -11.97 -14.35
C ARG A 49 0.70 -11.27 -13.27
N VAL A 50 0.08 -10.60 -12.31
CA VAL A 50 0.76 -9.84 -11.25
C VAL A 50 1.17 -10.73 -10.09
N ARG A 51 0.47 -11.85 -9.87
CA ARG A 51 0.69 -12.77 -8.75
C ARG A 51 2.14 -13.21 -8.56
N PRO A 52 2.92 -13.60 -9.61
CA PRO A 52 4.31 -14.01 -9.42
C PRO A 52 5.19 -12.89 -8.86
N THR A 53 5.02 -11.66 -9.37
CA THR A 53 5.78 -10.50 -8.89
C THR A 53 5.36 -10.11 -7.48
N ALA A 54 4.07 -10.11 -7.18
CA ALA A 54 3.56 -9.87 -5.83
C ALA A 54 4.10 -10.89 -4.83
N GLY A 55 4.11 -12.19 -5.18
CA GLY A 55 4.67 -13.23 -4.34
C GLY A 55 6.17 -13.04 -4.08
N MET A 56 6.94 -12.66 -5.09
CA MET A 56 8.36 -12.37 -4.96
C MET A 56 8.63 -11.16 -4.05
N LEU A 57 7.84 -10.09 -4.19
CA LEU A 57 7.93 -8.91 -3.34
C LEU A 57 7.58 -9.23 -1.89
N LEU A 58 6.51 -9.98 -1.66
CA LEU A 58 6.08 -10.41 -0.32
C LEU A 58 7.12 -11.32 0.35
N ALA A 59 7.71 -12.26 -0.41
CA ALA A 59 8.76 -13.15 0.10
C ALA A 59 10.04 -12.41 0.50
N ASN A 60 10.30 -11.25 -0.12
CA ASN A 60 11.48 -10.43 0.15
C ASN A 60 11.12 -9.10 0.82
N LEU A 61 10.02 -9.04 1.54
CA LEU A 61 9.52 -7.82 2.16
C LEU A 61 10.54 -7.17 3.11
N SER A 62 11.29 -7.99 3.85
CA SER A 62 12.35 -7.50 4.74
C SER A 62 13.46 -6.75 4.00
N LEU A 63 13.79 -7.16 2.77
CA LEU A 63 14.76 -6.43 1.95
C LEU A 63 14.26 -5.06 1.48
N LEU A 64 12.95 -4.91 1.33
CA LEU A 64 12.34 -3.64 0.96
C LEU A 64 12.35 -2.61 2.12
N PHE A 65 12.49 -3.07 3.36
CA PHE A 65 12.64 -2.18 4.51
C PHE A 65 14.01 -1.50 4.59
N VAL A 66 15.04 -2.06 3.97
CA VAL A 66 16.40 -1.48 3.99
C VAL A 66 16.44 -0.08 3.36
N PRO A 67 15.93 0.15 2.13
CA PRO A 67 15.90 1.49 1.55
C PRO A 67 15.08 2.49 2.37
N ALA A 68 13.95 2.04 2.94
CA ALA A 68 13.12 2.86 3.82
C ALA A 68 13.87 3.26 5.09
N GLY A 69 14.58 2.32 5.73
CA GLY A 69 15.41 2.58 6.90
C GLY A 69 16.54 3.58 6.62
N VAL A 70 17.23 3.43 5.50
CA VAL A 70 18.27 4.39 5.07
C VAL A 70 17.68 5.77 4.79
N GLY A 71 16.49 5.82 4.17
CA GLY A 71 15.77 7.08 3.93
C GLY A 71 15.46 7.83 5.24
N ILE A 72 15.04 7.10 6.27
CA ILE A 72 14.78 7.66 7.60
C ILE A 72 16.07 8.22 8.22
N MET A 73 17.19 7.50 8.12
CA MET A 73 18.49 7.95 8.68
C MET A 73 18.96 9.26 8.06
N ARG A 74 18.67 9.51 6.77
CA ARG A 74 19.02 10.78 6.10
C ARG A 74 18.26 11.99 6.65
N HIS A 75 17.15 11.78 7.32
CA HIS A 75 16.34 12.82 7.96
C HIS A 75 16.54 12.87 9.48
N GLY A 76 17.70 12.44 9.96
CA GLY A 76 18.02 12.36 11.40
C GLY A 76 17.85 13.68 12.16
N GLU A 77 18.13 14.83 11.54
CA GLU A 77 17.92 16.14 12.16
C GLU A 77 16.44 16.41 12.49
N ARG A 78 15.52 15.96 11.65
CA ARG A 78 14.08 16.06 11.92
C ARG A 78 13.67 15.20 13.11
N PHE A 79 14.28 14.01 13.23
CA PHE A 79 14.02 13.13 14.37
C PHE A 79 14.47 13.73 15.69
N ILE A 80 15.54 14.51 15.70
CA ILE A 80 16.03 15.20 16.91
C ILE A 80 15.11 16.36 17.27
N ASN A 81 14.70 17.15 16.29
CA ASN A 81 13.92 18.37 16.51
C ASN A 81 12.41 18.09 16.70
N GLU A 82 11.87 17.10 16.03
CA GLU A 82 10.43 16.75 16.04
C GLU A 82 10.14 15.37 16.64
N GLY A 83 11.10 14.81 17.37
CA GLY A 83 11.05 13.42 17.85
C GLY A 83 9.81 13.10 18.68
N VAL A 84 9.38 14.01 19.54
CA VAL A 84 8.15 13.82 20.35
C VAL A 84 6.91 13.77 19.46
N GLY A 85 6.80 14.67 18.49
CA GLY A 85 5.69 14.67 17.53
C GLY A 85 5.64 13.38 16.69
N ILE A 86 6.79 12.92 16.23
CA ILE A 86 6.93 11.67 15.47
C ILE A 86 6.50 10.47 16.32
N MET A 87 6.96 10.38 17.57
CA MET A 87 6.59 9.27 18.47
C MET A 87 5.09 9.25 18.77
N VAL A 88 4.50 10.40 19.07
CA VAL A 88 3.05 10.51 19.32
C VAL A 88 2.27 10.10 18.07
N THR A 89 2.69 10.58 16.90
CA THR A 89 2.04 10.23 15.62
C THR A 89 2.13 8.74 15.33
N LEU A 90 3.29 8.11 15.57
CA LEU A 90 3.48 6.68 15.38
C LEU A 90 2.55 5.86 16.28
N VAL A 91 2.47 6.20 17.56
CA VAL A 91 1.61 5.47 18.51
C VAL A 91 0.13 5.62 18.14
N ILE A 92 -0.31 6.86 17.91
CA ILE A 92 -1.72 7.13 17.58
C ILE A 92 -2.10 6.48 16.24
N SER A 93 -1.28 6.63 15.20
CA SER A 93 -1.55 6.02 13.89
C SER A 93 -1.58 4.49 13.95
N THR A 94 -0.71 3.88 14.74
CA THR A 94 -0.70 2.43 14.93
C THR A 94 -1.98 1.96 15.61
N ILE A 95 -2.43 2.62 16.67
CA ILE A 95 -3.68 2.29 17.36
C ILE A 95 -4.87 2.42 16.40
N ILE A 96 -4.95 3.53 15.66
CA ILE A 96 -6.01 3.75 14.68
C ILE A 96 -6.00 2.67 13.60
N ALA A 97 -4.83 2.36 13.06
CA ALA A 97 -4.67 1.31 12.03
C ALA A 97 -5.12 -0.07 12.55
N MET A 98 -4.75 -0.42 13.78
CA MET A 98 -5.20 -1.67 14.42
C MET A 98 -6.72 -1.73 14.58
N LEU A 99 -7.33 -0.67 15.06
CA LEU A 99 -8.79 -0.60 15.26
C LEU A 99 -9.54 -0.68 13.93
N VAL A 100 -9.08 0.06 12.91
CA VAL A 100 -9.68 0.02 11.57
C VAL A 100 -9.54 -1.37 10.94
N THR A 101 -8.38 -1.98 11.05
CA THR A 101 -8.13 -3.34 10.53
C THR A 101 -9.04 -4.36 11.22
N ALA A 102 -9.13 -4.32 12.55
CA ALA A 102 -10.01 -5.21 13.31
C ALA A 102 -11.48 -5.02 12.91
N TYR A 103 -11.92 -3.77 12.79
CA TYR A 103 -13.29 -3.46 12.35
C TYR A 103 -13.60 -3.99 10.95
N ILE A 104 -12.69 -3.80 10.00
CA ILE A 104 -12.85 -4.28 8.62
C ILE A 104 -12.91 -5.80 8.59
N ILE A 105 -12.06 -6.50 9.34
CA ILE A 105 -12.07 -7.97 9.42
C ILE A 105 -13.42 -8.46 9.92
N ILE A 106 -13.92 -7.89 11.02
CA ILE A 106 -15.23 -8.25 11.58
C ILE A 106 -16.37 -7.96 10.60
N ALA A 107 -16.33 -6.82 9.93
CA ALA A 107 -17.34 -6.43 8.96
C ALA A 107 -17.36 -7.38 7.75
N VAL A 108 -16.19 -7.73 7.22
CA VAL A 108 -16.06 -8.67 6.09
C VAL A 108 -16.51 -10.08 6.50
N GLU A 109 -16.12 -10.57 7.68
CA GLU A 109 -16.54 -11.87 8.19
C GLU A 109 -18.07 -11.93 8.34
N LYS A 110 -18.68 -10.87 8.85
CA LYS A 110 -20.13 -10.77 8.98
C LYS A 110 -20.85 -10.79 7.62
N CYS A 111 -20.32 -10.07 6.63
CA CYS A 111 -20.83 -10.07 5.26
C CYS A 111 -20.72 -11.45 4.60
N LEU A 112 -19.62 -12.16 4.82
CA LEU A 112 -19.40 -13.49 4.26
C LEU A 112 -20.33 -14.54 4.90
N LYS A 113 -20.53 -14.49 6.22
CA LYS A 113 -21.48 -15.38 6.92
C LYS A 113 -22.92 -15.23 6.44
N ILE A 114 -23.34 -14.00 6.15
CA ILE A 114 -24.68 -13.75 5.60
C ILE A 114 -24.84 -14.39 4.21
N LYS A 115 -23.76 -14.49 3.45
CA LYS A 115 -23.78 -15.09 2.11
C LYS A 115 -23.83 -16.60 2.12
N ASP A 116 -23.28 -17.24 3.16
CA ASP A 116 -23.28 -18.69 3.31
C ASP A 116 -24.63 -19.23 3.88
N GLU A 117 -25.45 -18.36 4.47
CA GLU A 117 -26.79 -18.71 4.97
C GLU A 117 -27.92 -18.50 3.94
N GLU A 118 -27.64 -17.89 2.80
CA GLU A 118 -28.56 -17.77 1.67
C GLU A 118 -28.31 -18.86 0.60
#